data_02f11d56b4f6db4f4ed5c6129bff4302
#
_entry.id   02f11d56b4f6db4f4ed5c6129bff4302
#
_cell.length_a   1.000
_cell.length_b   1.000
_cell.length_c   1.000
_cell.angle_alpha   90.00
_cell.angle_beta   90.00
_cell.angle_gamma   90.00
#
_symmetry.space_group_name_H-M   'P 1'
#
loop_
_entity.id
_entity.type
_entity.pdbx_description
1 polymer ?
#
loop_
_entity_poly.entity_id
_entity_poly.type
_entity_poly.pdbx_seq_one_letter_code
_entity_poly.pdbx_strand_id
1 'polypeptide(L)'
;MGRLRRAYGASPLHLIAHLVALPLAAFALLQLVARADAPRIFVWLAGSVVLHDFLLLPFYGALDRAGRRAAGPAINHLRVPALISGLLLLVFFPVISGEGGGAFHGVSGLDYEGYLDRWLLATAALFAASGLLYLVRGSRS
;
A
#
# COMPACT_ATOMS: atom_id res chain seq x y z
N MET A 1 22.71 -21.41 -23.05
CA MET A 1 21.94 -20.36 -22.34
C MET A 1 22.36 -18.91 -22.62
N GLY A 2 23.53 -18.63 -23.21
CA GLY A 2 24.00 -17.23 -23.44
C GLY A 2 23.33 -16.44 -24.57
N ARG A 3 22.73 -17.08 -25.58
CA ARG A 3 22.10 -16.37 -26.71
C ARG A 3 20.74 -15.73 -26.33
N LEU A 4 19.90 -16.46 -25.63
CA LEU A 4 18.60 -15.96 -25.12
C LEU A 4 18.77 -14.79 -24.16
N ARG A 5 19.74 -14.88 -23.25
CA ARG A 5 20.03 -13.81 -22.29
C ARG A 5 20.56 -12.54 -22.95
N ARG A 6 21.31 -12.69 -24.04
CA ARG A 6 21.82 -11.55 -24.85
C ARG A 6 20.73 -10.90 -25.69
N ALA A 7 19.79 -11.68 -26.22
CA ALA A 7 18.69 -11.15 -27.05
C ALA A 7 17.57 -10.50 -26.22
N TYR A 8 17.29 -11.06 -25.04
CA TYR A 8 16.19 -10.58 -24.18
C TYR A 8 16.64 -9.54 -23.14
N GLY A 9 17.93 -9.44 -22.83
CA GLY A 9 18.48 -8.50 -21.86
C GLY A 9 18.25 -8.85 -20.37
N ALA A 10 17.52 -9.95 -20.07
CA ALA A 10 17.22 -10.39 -18.72
C ALA A 10 17.36 -11.92 -18.53
N SER A 11 17.12 -12.41 -17.33
CA SER A 11 17.22 -13.85 -17.03
C SER A 11 16.09 -14.64 -17.72
N PRO A 12 16.29 -15.93 -18.07
CA PRO A 12 15.21 -16.78 -18.59
C PRO A 12 14.01 -16.90 -17.65
N LEU A 13 14.24 -16.85 -16.34
CA LEU A 13 13.18 -16.87 -15.32
C LEU A 13 12.26 -15.64 -15.45
N HIS A 14 12.83 -14.47 -15.75
CA HIS A 14 12.07 -13.25 -15.99
C HIS A 14 11.18 -13.37 -17.24
N LEU A 15 11.67 -14.01 -18.32
CA LEU A 15 10.88 -14.29 -19.50
C LEU A 15 9.70 -15.23 -19.18
N ILE A 16 9.97 -16.32 -18.46
CA ILE A 16 8.91 -17.27 -18.03
C ILE A 16 7.86 -16.56 -17.17
N ALA A 17 8.29 -15.73 -16.22
CA ALA A 17 7.38 -14.95 -15.39
C ALA A 17 6.45 -14.06 -16.23
N HIS A 18 6.96 -13.39 -17.28
CA HIS A 18 6.14 -12.58 -18.19
C HIS A 18 5.20 -13.43 -19.04
N LEU A 19 5.66 -14.57 -19.55
CA LEU A 19 4.83 -15.50 -20.32
C LEU A 19 3.67 -16.09 -19.52
N VAL A 20 3.79 -16.16 -18.20
CA VAL A 20 2.70 -16.57 -17.30
C VAL A 20 1.85 -15.37 -16.88
N ALA A 21 2.46 -14.26 -16.51
CA ALA A 21 1.76 -13.09 -15.98
C ALA A 21 0.88 -12.39 -17.03
N LEU A 22 1.37 -12.27 -18.27
CA LEU A 22 0.62 -11.57 -19.32
C LEU A 22 -0.68 -12.30 -19.74
N PRO A 23 -0.71 -13.62 -19.97
CA PRO A 23 -1.96 -14.33 -20.23
C PRO A 23 -2.93 -14.28 -19.03
N LEU A 24 -2.40 -14.37 -17.81
CA LEU A 24 -3.22 -14.24 -16.60
C LEU A 24 -3.84 -12.85 -16.50
N ALA A 25 -3.08 -11.81 -16.75
CA ALA A 25 -3.57 -10.43 -16.78
C ALA A 25 -4.61 -10.23 -17.90
N ALA A 26 -4.36 -10.77 -19.09
CA ALA A 26 -5.31 -10.74 -20.21
C ALA A 26 -6.62 -11.46 -19.86
N PHE A 27 -6.53 -12.64 -19.27
CA PHE A 27 -7.70 -13.39 -18.79
C PHE A 27 -8.50 -12.57 -17.76
N ALA A 28 -7.83 -11.99 -16.76
CA ALA A 28 -8.47 -11.14 -15.76
C ALA A 28 -9.18 -9.93 -16.39
N LEU A 29 -8.54 -9.27 -17.36
CA LEU A 29 -9.14 -8.16 -18.10
C LEU A 29 -10.36 -8.58 -18.92
N LEU A 30 -10.33 -9.74 -19.60
CA LEU A 30 -11.47 -10.27 -20.34
C LEU A 30 -12.65 -10.55 -19.41
N GLN A 31 -12.41 -11.14 -18.25
CA GLN A 31 -13.43 -11.35 -17.23
C GLN A 31 -14.01 -10.04 -16.69
N LEU A 32 -13.16 -9.02 -16.55
CA LEU A 32 -13.59 -7.71 -16.09
C LEU A 32 -14.48 -7.00 -17.12
N VAL A 33 -14.08 -7.03 -18.41
CA VAL A 33 -14.86 -6.42 -19.52
C VAL A 33 -16.21 -7.08 -19.71
N ALA A 34 -16.32 -8.39 -19.42
CA ALA A 34 -17.58 -9.14 -19.52
C ALA A 34 -18.61 -8.77 -18.43
N ARG A 35 -18.22 -8.00 -17.39
CA ARG A 35 -19.13 -7.60 -16.31
C ARG A 35 -20.02 -6.43 -16.73
N ALA A 36 -21.26 -6.44 -16.25
CA ALA A 36 -22.20 -5.34 -16.50
C ALA A 36 -21.74 -3.99 -15.89
N ASP A 37 -20.96 -4.05 -14.82
CA ASP A 37 -20.42 -2.89 -14.11
C ASP A 37 -18.99 -2.47 -14.56
N ALA A 38 -18.47 -3.08 -15.63
CA ALA A 38 -17.13 -2.83 -16.18
C ALA A 38 -16.81 -1.33 -16.37
N PRO A 39 -17.66 -0.50 -16.97
CA PRO A 39 -17.36 0.93 -17.14
C PRO A 39 -17.11 1.64 -15.81
N ARG A 40 -17.87 1.32 -14.77
CA ARG A 40 -17.69 1.88 -13.44
C ARG A 40 -16.35 1.45 -12.83
N ILE A 41 -15.99 0.18 -12.99
CA ILE A 41 -14.72 -0.35 -12.49
C ILE A 41 -13.54 0.32 -13.20
N PHE A 42 -13.61 0.52 -14.53
CA PHE A 42 -12.56 1.21 -15.29
C PHE A 42 -12.41 2.69 -14.90
N VAL A 43 -13.51 3.39 -14.63
CA VAL A 43 -13.47 4.78 -14.12
C VAL A 43 -12.75 4.82 -12.76
N TRP A 44 -13.07 3.91 -11.85
CA TRP A 44 -12.39 3.83 -10.56
C TRP A 44 -10.92 3.44 -10.70
N LEU A 45 -10.60 2.50 -11.56
CA LEU A 45 -9.23 2.08 -11.83
C LEU A 45 -8.39 3.24 -12.40
N ALA A 46 -8.87 3.88 -13.45
CA ALA A 46 -8.20 5.04 -14.05
C ALA A 46 -8.10 6.21 -13.07
N GLY A 47 -9.19 6.50 -12.35
CA GLY A 47 -9.22 7.55 -11.35
C GLY A 47 -8.23 7.30 -10.21
N SER A 48 -8.10 6.06 -9.74
CA SER A 48 -7.13 5.71 -8.69
C SER A 48 -5.68 5.85 -9.15
N VAL A 49 -5.37 5.47 -10.40
CA VAL A 49 -4.03 5.67 -11.00
C VAL A 49 -3.71 7.17 -11.10
N VAL A 50 -4.62 7.96 -11.65
CA VAL A 50 -4.43 9.42 -11.77
C VAL A 50 -4.27 10.05 -10.39
N LEU A 51 -5.14 9.72 -9.45
CA LEU A 51 -5.06 10.24 -8.07
C LEU A 51 -3.72 9.88 -7.42
N HIS A 52 -3.28 8.63 -7.57
CA HIS A 52 -2.02 8.16 -6.99
C HIS A 52 -0.82 8.89 -7.60
N ASP A 53 -0.71 8.91 -8.93
CA ASP A 53 0.50 9.39 -9.61
C ASP A 53 0.60 10.91 -9.63
N PHE A 54 -0.51 11.62 -9.80
CA PHE A 54 -0.50 13.09 -9.92
C PHE A 54 -0.71 13.81 -8.59
N LEU A 55 -1.38 13.21 -7.62
CA LEU A 55 -1.66 13.86 -6.34
C LEU A 55 -0.87 13.23 -5.18
N LEU A 56 -1.02 11.92 -4.96
CA LEU A 56 -0.42 11.27 -3.80
C LEU A 56 1.09 11.19 -3.90
N LEU A 57 1.65 10.85 -5.05
CA LEU A 57 3.10 10.68 -5.23
C LEU A 57 3.86 11.99 -5.06
N PRO A 58 3.47 13.15 -5.67
CA PRO A 58 4.06 14.45 -5.36
C PRO A 58 3.88 14.87 -3.90
N PHE A 59 2.72 14.59 -3.31
CA PHE A 59 2.44 14.89 -1.92
C PHE A 59 3.37 14.12 -0.97
N TYR A 60 3.52 12.81 -1.15
CA TYR A 60 4.48 11.99 -0.40
C TYR A 60 5.92 12.50 -0.59
N GLY A 61 6.30 12.85 -1.82
CA GLY A 61 7.61 13.40 -2.10
C GLY A 61 7.88 14.74 -1.40
N ALA A 62 6.86 15.58 -1.27
CA ALA A 62 6.95 16.84 -0.54
C ALA A 62 7.06 16.61 0.98
N LEU A 63 6.21 15.73 1.54
CA LEU A 63 6.26 15.34 2.95
C LEU A 63 7.62 14.73 3.32
N ASP A 64 8.14 13.87 2.44
CA ASP A 64 9.42 13.22 2.63
C ASP A 64 10.59 14.21 2.65
N ARG A 65 10.59 15.19 1.74
CA ARG A 65 11.59 16.27 1.74
C ARG A 65 11.50 17.14 2.99
N ALA A 66 10.28 17.49 3.42
CA ALA A 66 10.06 18.25 4.64
C ALA A 66 10.52 17.44 5.88
N GLY A 67 10.15 16.17 5.96
CA GLY A 67 10.55 15.27 7.04
C GLY A 67 12.06 15.09 7.14
N ARG A 68 12.77 14.95 5.99
CA ARG A 68 14.25 14.89 5.99
C ARG A 68 14.90 16.17 6.51
N ARG A 69 14.34 17.32 6.18
CA ARG A 69 14.86 18.61 6.67
C ARG A 69 14.64 18.77 8.17
N ALA A 70 13.50 18.30 8.69
CA ALA A 70 13.14 18.44 10.10
C ALA A 70 13.79 17.39 11.01
N ALA A 71 13.83 16.12 10.58
CA ALA A 71 14.22 15.00 11.42
C ALA A 71 15.63 14.46 11.15
N GLY A 72 16.29 14.87 10.06
CA GLY A 72 17.66 14.44 9.74
C GLY A 72 17.82 12.91 9.80
N PRO A 73 18.78 12.39 10.60
CA PRO A 73 19.03 10.95 10.73
C PRO A 73 17.84 10.15 11.30
N ALA A 74 16.96 10.80 12.05
CA ALA A 74 15.78 10.17 12.66
C ALA A 74 14.63 9.93 11.67
N ILE A 75 14.74 10.39 10.41
CA ILE A 75 13.65 10.33 9.41
C ILE A 75 13.08 8.92 9.22
N ASN A 76 13.91 7.87 9.27
CA ASN A 76 13.45 6.50 9.09
C ASN A 76 12.58 6.03 10.26
N HIS A 77 12.79 6.57 11.46
CA HIS A 77 11.96 6.29 12.63
C HIS A 77 10.60 6.98 12.57
N LEU A 78 10.40 7.93 11.65
CA LEU A 78 9.10 8.52 11.32
C LEU A 78 8.47 7.84 10.11
N ARG A 79 9.25 7.59 9.04
CA ARG A 79 8.77 6.99 7.78
C ARG A 79 8.19 5.60 7.97
N VAL A 80 8.92 4.72 8.66
CA VAL A 80 8.53 3.32 8.79
C VAL A 80 7.18 3.18 9.51
N PRO A 81 6.98 3.75 10.72
CA PRO A 81 5.69 3.67 11.38
C PRO A 81 4.58 4.39 10.59
N ALA A 82 4.86 5.54 9.98
CA ALA A 82 3.88 6.26 9.16
C ALA A 82 3.43 5.44 7.94
N LEU A 83 4.37 4.78 7.26
CA LEU A 83 4.07 3.93 6.11
C LEU A 83 3.24 2.71 6.51
N ILE A 84 3.61 2.03 7.59
CA ILE A 84 2.85 0.87 8.09
C ILE A 84 1.45 1.29 8.52
N SER A 85 1.33 2.38 9.29
CA SER A 85 0.03 2.92 9.71
C SER A 85 -0.84 3.35 8.54
N GLY A 86 -0.24 4.01 7.54
CA GLY A 86 -0.93 4.42 6.32
C GLY A 86 -1.40 3.24 5.48
N LEU A 87 -0.59 2.19 5.36
CA LEU A 87 -1.00 0.95 4.67
C LEU A 87 -2.14 0.24 5.42
N LEU A 88 -2.06 0.15 6.75
CA LEU A 88 -3.16 -0.39 7.56
C LEU A 88 -4.44 0.42 7.38
N LEU A 89 -4.35 1.75 7.40
CA LEU A 89 -5.49 2.62 7.13
C LEU A 89 -6.08 2.36 5.74
N LEU A 90 -5.24 2.27 4.71
CA LEU A 90 -5.68 2.06 3.33
C LEU A 90 -6.40 0.71 3.17
N VAL A 91 -5.81 -0.37 3.70
CA VAL A 91 -6.36 -1.73 3.57
C VAL A 91 -7.65 -1.88 4.36
N PHE A 92 -7.71 -1.33 5.57
CA PHE A 92 -8.85 -1.45 6.47
C PHE A 92 -9.75 -0.22 6.47
N PHE A 93 -9.60 0.69 5.50
CA PHE A 93 -10.35 1.94 5.42
C PHE A 93 -11.87 1.76 5.55
N PRO A 94 -12.52 0.83 4.80
CA PRO A 94 -13.98 0.65 4.91
C PRO A 94 -14.43 0.23 6.32
N VAL A 95 -13.58 -0.51 7.03
CA VAL A 95 -13.86 -1.00 8.39
C VAL A 95 -13.58 0.10 9.42
N ILE A 96 -12.50 0.87 9.23
CA ILE A 96 -12.11 1.97 10.13
C ILE A 96 -13.07 3.15 9.99
N SER A 97 -13.55 3.44 8.77
CA SER A 97 -14.51 4.52 8.52
C SER A 97 -15.96 4.17 8.89
N GLY A 98 -16.25 2.89 9.18
CA GLY A 98 -17.60 2.43 9.48
C GLY A 98 -18.52 2.29 8.25
N GLU A 99 -17.98 2.49 7.03
CA GLU A 99 -18.78 2.55 5.81
C GLU A 99 -19.25 1.18 5.27
N GLY A 100 -18.69 0.10 5.76
CA GLY A 100 -19.04 -1.24 5.32
C GLY A 100 -19.91 -2.04 6.33
N GLY A 101 -20.53 -1.38 7.33
CA GLY A 101 -21.16 -1.94 8.52
C GLY A 101 -22.03 -3.16 8.32
N GLY A 102 -23.04 -3.05 7.50
CA GLY A 102 -23.98 -4.14 7.29
C GLY A 102 -23.38 -5.37 6.61
N ALA A 103 -22.49 -5.18 5.63
CA ALA A 103 -21.87 -6.28 4.90
C ALA A 103 -20.86 -7.05 5.78
N PHE A 104 -20.10 -6.34 6.59
CA PHE A 104 -19.12 -6.96 7.50
C PHE A 104 -19.81 -7.77 8.60
N HIS A 105 -20.83 -7.20 9.26
CA HIS A 105 -21.61 -7.91 10.27
C HIS A 105 -22.28 -9.16 9.70
N GLY A 106 -22.83 -9.06 8.50
CA GLY A 106 -23.47 -10.19 7.83
C GLY A 106 -22.53 -11.35 7.49
N VAL A 107 -21.22 -11.07 7.25
CA VAL A 107 -20.23 -12.10 6.90
C VAL A 107 -19.45 -12.59 8.12
N SER A 108 -19.10 -11.70 9.07
CA SER A 108 -18.22 -12.01 10.20
C SER A 108 -18.94 -12.21 11.53
N GLY A 109 -20.19 -11.73 11.66
CA GLY A 109 -20.92 -11.68 12.92
C GLY A 109 -20.31 -10.70 13.96
N LEU A 110 -19.31 -9.91 13.55
CA LEU A 110 -18.61 -8.96 14.43
C LEU A 110 -19.14 -7.56 14.24
N ASP A 111 -19.11 -6.75 15.30
CA ASP A 111 -19.48 -5.35 15.24
C ASP A 111 -18.31 -4.45 14.84
N TYR A 112 -18.63 -3.32 14.21
CA TYR A 112 -17.68 -2.33 13.68
C TYR A 112 -17.05 -1.46 14.75
N GLU A 113 -17.55 -1.52 15.95
CA GLU A 113 -17.15 -0.61 17.01
C GLU A 113 -15.68 -0.83 17.40
N GLY A 114 -14.94 0.28 17.49
CA GLY A 114 -13.57 0.29 17.99
C GLY A 114 -12.46 0.01 16.95
N TYR A 115 -12.75 -0.11 15.65
CA TYR A 115 -11.68 -0.29 14.66
C TYR A 115 -10.82 0.96 14.50
N LEU A 116 -11.41 2.14 14.58
CA LEU A 116 -10.65 3.40 14.60
C LEU A 116 -9.72 3.47 15.82
N ASP A 117 -10.23 3.13 17.00
CA ASP A 117 -9.43 3.13 18.22
C ASP A 117 -8.30 2.12 18.17
N ARG A 118 -8.56 0.92 17.64
CA ARG A 118 -7.54 -0.11 17.43
C ARG A 118 -6.45 0.33 16.46
N TRP A 119 -6.84 1.00 15.35
CA TRP A 119 -5.89 1.56 14.41
C TRP A 119 -5.06 2.69 15.03
N LEU A 120 -5.67 3.60 15.81
CA LEU A 120 -4.97 4.65 16.54
C LEU A 120 -3.99 4.08 17.56
N LEU A 121 -4.41 3.04 18.30
CA LEU A 121 -3.55 2.37 19.28
C LEU A 121 -2.37 1.65 18.61
N ALA A 122 -2.62 0.94 17.51
CA ALA A 122 -1.56 0.31 16.73
C ALA A 122 -0.57 1.33 16.16
N THR A 123 -1.08 2.45 15.64
CA THR A 123 -0.27 3.58 15.17
C THR A 123 0.59 4.15 16.28
N ALA A 124 0.00 4.44 17.44
CA ALA A 124 0.74 4.94 18.60
C ALA A 124 1.83 3.95 19.07
N ALA A 125 1.53 2.66 19.09
CA ALA A 125 2.49 1.61 19.44
C ALA A 125 3.66 1.53 18.46
N LEU A 126 3.40 1.65 17.15
CA LEU A 126 4.44 1.67 16.11
C LEU A 126 5.38 2.87 16.26
N PHE A 127 4.83 4.08 16.50
CA PHE A 127 5.65 5.26 16.72
C PHE A 127 6.43 5.20 18.04
N ALA A 128 5.82 4.70 19.11
CA ALA A 128 6.49 4.51 20.38
C ALA A 128 7.66 3.51 20.29
N ALA A 129 7.43 2.35 19.65
CA ALA A 129 8.48 1.36 19.43
C ALA A 129 9.63 1.92 18.57
N SER A 130 9.31 2.66 17.51
CA SER A 130 10.30 3.29 16.64
C SER A 130 11.10 4.38 17.36
N GLY A 131 10.46 5.18 18.21
CA GLY A 131 11.08 6.18 19.05
C GLY A 131 12.03 5.56 20.10
N LEU A 132 11.60 4.47 20.76
CA LEU A 132 12.44 3.72 21.69
C LEU A 132 13.69 3.16 20.99
N LEU A 133 13.53 2.58 19.79
CA LEU A 133 14.66 2.09 19.00
C LEU A 133 15.64 3.21 18.64
N TYR A 134 15.15 4.38 18.32
CA TYR A 134 16.00 5.56 18.04
C TYR A 134 16.81 5.94 19.27
N LEU A 135 16.18 6.04 20.43
CA LEU A 135 16.85 6.41 21.69
C LEU A 135 17.91 5.37 22.10
N VAL A 136 17.58 4.07 22.01
CA VAL A 136 18.54 3.00 22.36
C VAL A 136 19.74 2.98 21.41
N ARG A 137 19.55 3.27 20.12
CA ARG A 137 20.67 3.34 19.17
C ARG A 137 21.52 4.59 19.36
N GLY A 138 20.90 5.73 19.63
CA GLY A 138 21.61 6.98 19.91
C GLY A 138 22.43 6.96 21.19
N SER A 139 22.05 6.15 22.19
CA SER A 139 22.81 5.99 23.44
C SER A 139 24.02 5.07 23.32
N ARG A 140 24.20 4.37 22.17
CA ARG A 140 25.32 3.44 21.92
C ARG A 140 26.39 4.00 20.99
N SER A 141 26.18 5.19 20.43
CA SER A 141 27.12 5.94 19.60
C SER A 141 27.78 7.08 20.38
#